data_72de52dbf29df44e5644bac796b793ee
#
_entry.id   72de52dbf29df44e5644bac796b793ee
#
_cell.length_a   1.000
_cell.length_b   1.000
_cell.length_c   1.000
_cell.angle_alpha   90.00
_cell.angle_beta   90.00
_cell.angle_gamma   90.00
#
_symmetry.space_group_name_H-M   'P 1'
#
loop_
_entity.id
_entity.type
_entity.pdbx_description
1 polymer ?
#
loop_
_entity_poly.entity_id
_entity_poly.type
_entity_poly.pdbx_seq_one_letter_code
_entity_poly.pdbx_strand_id
1 'polypeptide(L)'
;MPDCDLEGAVNGLMGAAYGSAGERCMAQSVAVAVGDIGDELVSRLVKKAEALKIGPGMDKSSEMGPLVTKQHLEKVKGYVDLGVKEGAKLALDGRDLKLQGYENGFYIGGCLFAVSYTHLTLPTSDLV
;
A
#
# COMPACT_ATOMS: atom_id res chain seq x y z
N MET A 1 3.11 14.97 -10.23
CA MET A 1 3.83 16.07 -10.92
C MET A 1 4.69 16.78 -9.89
N PRO A 2 5.89 17.31 -10.24
CA PRO A 2 6.82 17.91 -9.27
C PRO A 2 6.26 19.14 -8.53
N ASP A 3 5.32 19.82 -9.14
CA ASP A 3 4.64 21.04 -8.64
C ASP A 3 3.36 20.77 -7.86
N CYS A 4 3.08 19.52 -7.48
CA CYS A 4 1.87 19.18 -6.74
C CYS A 4 1.98 19.57 -5.25
N ASP A 5 0.81 19.75 -4.60
CA ASP A 5 0.73 19.71 -3.14
C ASP A 5 1.06 18.29 -2.66
N LEU A 6 2.31 18.09 -2.26
CA LEU A 6 2.81 16.77 -1.89
C LEU A 6 2.11 16.22 -0.64
N GLU A 7 1.79 17.07 0.33
CA GLU A 7 1.09 16.60 1.54
C GLU A 7 -0.34 16.17 1.22
N GLY A 8 -1.05 16.93 0.40
CA GLY A 8 -2.36 16.58 -0.11
C GLY A 8 -2.32 15.28 -0.93
N ALA A 9 -1.31 15.10 -1.79
CA ALA A 9 -1.11 13.90 -2.57
C ALA A 9 -0.85 12.67 -1.67
N VAL A 10 0.02 12.80 -0.66
CA VAL A 10 0.29 11.72 0.30
C VAL A 10 -0.97 11.33 1.07
N ASN A 11 -1.75 12.30 1.56
CA ASN A 11 -3.00 12.02 2.28
C ASN A 11 -4.03 11.32 1.38
N GLY A 12 -4.16 11.78 0.14
CA GLY A 12 -5.03 11.15 -0.85
C GLY A 12 -4.63 9.70 -1.15
N LEU A 13 -3.34 9.45 -1.36
CA LEU A 13 -2.80 8.11 -1.60
C LEU A 13 -2.97 7.19 -0.39
N MET A 14 -2.75 7.68 0.84
CA MET A 14 -3.00 6.88 2.05
C MET A 14 -4.45 6.41 2.13
N GLY A 15 -5.40 7.31 1.90
CA GLY A 15 -6.82 6.95 1.89
C GLY A 15 -7.22 6.02 0.73
N ALA A 16 -6.66 6.23 -0.45
CA ALA A 16 -6.99 5.47 -1.64
C ALA A 16 -6.32 4.08 -1.69
N ALA A 17 -5.09 3.96 -1.19
CA ALA A 17 -4.34 2.70 -1.24
C ALA A 17 -4.60 1.79 -0.02
N TYR A 18 -4.61 2.36 1.18
CA TYR A 18 -4.72 1.59 2.43
C TYR A 18 -6.12 1.63 3.06
N GLY A 19 -6.96 2.57 2.66
CA GLY A 19 -8.33 2.65 3.16
C GLY A 19 -9.07 1.34 2.92
N SER A 20 -9.73 0.81 3.97
CA SER A 20 -10.37 -0.51 3.94
C SER A 20 -9.43 -1.65 3.48
N ALA A 21 -8.17 -1.61 3.91
CA ALA A 21 -7.12 -2.59 3.54
C ALA A 21 -6.94 -2.75 2.01
N GLY A 22 -7.19 -1.68 1.23
CA GLY A 22 -7.11 -1.70 -0.23
C GLY A 22 -8.29 -2.35 -0.94
N GLU A 23 -9.36 -2.69 -0.22
CA GLU A 23 -10.53 -3.42 -0.75
C GLU A 23 -11.67 -2.50 -1.21
N ARG A 24 -11.41 -1.20 -1.34
CA ARG A 24 -12.40 -0.27 -1.92
C ARG A 24 -12.52 -0.47 -3.43
N CYS A 25 -13.72 -0.26 -3.98
CA CYS A 25 -13.97 -0.38 -5.42
C CYS A 25 -13.11 0.55 -6.29
N MET A 26 -12.64 1.66 -5.75
CA MET A 26 -11.76 2.63 -6.43
C MET A 26 -10.41 2.76 -5.73
N ALA A 27 -9.92 1.68 -5.12
CA ALA A 27 -8.60 1.68 -4.51
C ALA A 27 -7.49 1.90 -5.57
N GLN A 28 -6.47 2.66 -5.19
CA GLN A 28 -5.33 2.96 -6.06
C GLN A 28 -4.13 2.15 -5.60
N SER A 29 -3.72 1.19 -6.42
CA SER A 29 -2.58 0.32 -6.12
C SER A 29 -1.26 0.81 -6.71
N VAL A 30 -1.31 1.78 -7.62
CA VAL A 30 -0.13 2.33 -8.31
C VAL A 30 -0.17 3.85 -8.29
N ALA A 31 0.93 4.46 -7.89
CA ALA A 31 1.17 5.89 -8.02
C ALA A 31 2.36 6.13 -8.95
N VAL A 32 2.19 6.97 -9.96
CA VAL A 32 3.26 7.35 -10.87
C VAL A 32 3.80 8.73 -10.48
N ALA A 33 5.01 8.73 -9.92
CA ALA A 33 5.72 9.96 -9.60
C ALA A 33 6.50 10.45 -10.82
N VAL A 34 6.31 11.70 -11.21
CA VAL A 34 6.97 12.32 -12.35
C VAL A 34 8.05 13.28 -11.86
N GLY A 35 9.25 13.18 -12.42
CA GLY A 35 10.42 13.98 -12.03
C GLY A 35 11.09 13.42 -10.76
N ASP A 36 11.66 14.30 -9.96
CA ASP A 36 12.49 13.99 -8.80
C ASP A 36 11.72 13.85 -7.47
N ILE A 37 10.39 14.00 -7.51
CA ILE A 37 9.52 13.94 -6.31
C ILE A 37 9.37 12.52 -5.72
N GLY A 38 9.79 11.48 -6.45
CA GLY A 38 9.52 10.09 -6.11
C GLY A 38 10.06 9.66 -4.75
N ASP A 39 11.31 10.00 -4.45
CA ASP A 39 11.95 9.58 -3.19
C ASP A 39 11.30 10.25 -1.97
N GLU A 40 10.94 11.52 -2.08
CA GLU A 40 10.25 12.23 -1.00
C GLU A 40 8.83 11.69 -0.81
N LEU A 41 8.11 11.41 -1.91
CA LEU A 41 6.78 10.78 -1.86
C LEU A 41 6.84 9.42 -1.14
N VAL A 42 7.76 8.55 -1.51
CA VAL A 42 7.96 7.24 -0.87
C VAL A 42 8.28 7.40 0.62
N SER A 43 9.19 8.29 0.97
CA SER A 43 9.57 8.53 2.37
C SER A 43 8.38 8.98 3.24
N ARG A 44 7.54 9.88 2.72
CA ARG A 44 6.33 10.35 3.44
C ARG A 44 5.25 9.27 3.53
N LEU A 45 5.05 8.49 2.46
CA LEU A 45 4.10 7.37 2.47
C LEU A 45 4.51 6.28 3.46
N VAL A 46 5.80 5.91 3.49
CA VAL A 46 6.32 4.93 4.46
C VAL A 46 6.03 5.39 5.88
N LYS A 47 6.39 6.62 6.24
CA LYS A 47 6.11 7.18 7.57
C LYS A 47 4.65 7.10 7.97
N LYS A 48 3.73 7.46 7.06
CA LYS A 48 2.29 7.43 7.36
C LYS A 48 1.76 6.01 7.43
N ALA A 49 2.22 5.12 6.56
CA ALA A 49 1.78 3.73 6.54
C ALA A 49 2.28 2.95 7.77
N GLU A 50 3.49 3.22 8.26
CA GLU A 50 4.00 2.69 9.53
C GLU A 50 3.19 3.16 10.74
N ALA A 51 2.70 4.40 10.69
CA ALA A 51 1.91 4.99 11.77
C ALA A 51 0.44 4.55 11.79
N LEU A 52 -0.03 3.83 10.74
CA LEU A 52 -1.41 3.37 10.65
C LEU A 52 -1.77 2.45 11.83
N LYS A 53 -2.84 2.81 12.52
CA LYS A 53 -3.41 1.98 13.58
C LYS A 53 -4.26 0.88 12.98
N ILE A 54 -3.71 -0.33 12.96
CA ILE A 54 -4.37 -1.51 12.41
C ILE A 54 -5.05 -2.26 13.56
N GLY A 55 -6.31 -2.60 13.38
CA GLY A 55 -7.08 -3.25 14.44
C GLY A 55 -8.50 -3.60 14.02
N PRO A 56 -9.30 -4.13 14.96
CA PRO A 56 -10.68 -4.52 14.68
C PRO A 56 -11.55 -3.32 14.34
N GLY A 57 -12.47 -3.47 13.38
CA GLY A 57 -13.32 -2.38 12.90
C GLY A 57 -14.30 -1.82 13.95
N MET A 58 -14.51 -2.51 15.07
CA MET A 58 -15.32 -2.00 16.18
C MET A 58 -14.53 -1.07 17.12
N ASP A 59 -13.21 -1.08 17.04
CA ASP A 59 -12.37 -0.13 17.76
C ASP A 59 -12.29 1.18 16.98
N LYS A 60 -12.81 2.25 17.56
CA LYS A 60 -12.84 3.59 16.95
C LYS A 60 -11.44 4.18 16.71
N SER A 61 -10.41 3.65 17.34
CA SER A 61 -9.03 4.07 17.12
C SER A 61 -8.39 3.38 15.91
N SER A 62 -8.99 2.30 15.39
CA SER A 62 -8.47 1.59 14.21
C SER A 62 -8.70 2.39 12.95
N GLU A 63 -7.66 2.52 12.15
CA GLU A 63 -7.67 3.21 10.85
C GLU A 63 -7.74 2.24 9.67
N MET A 64 -7.25 1.02 9.88
CA MET A 64 -7.30 -0.06 8.88
C MET A 64 -7.70 -1.37 9.55
N GLY A 65 -8.69 -2.06 8.98
CA GLY A 65 -9.19 -3.35 9.44
C GLY A 65 -8.46 -4.55 8.85
N PRO A 66 -8.95 -5.78 9.12
CA PRO A 66 -8.40 -6.99 8.54
C PRO A 66 -8.86 -7.19 7.10
N LEU A 67 -8.19 -8.11 6.39
CA LEU A 67 -8.70 -8.69 5.15
C LEU A 67 -9.88 -9.64 5.42
N VAL A 68 -10.66 -9.96 4.39
CA VAL A 68 -11.92 -10.70 4.53
C VAL A 68 -11.69 -12.17 4.86
N THR A 69 -10.69 -12.82 4.26
CA THR A 69 -10.42 -14.23 4.43
C THR A 69 -8.94 -14.54 4.58
N LYS A 70 -8.64 -15.70 5.15
CA LYS A 70 -7.27 -16.22 5.25
C LYS A 70 -6.64 -16.43 3.88
N GLN A 71 -7.40 -16.99 2.94
CA GLN A 71 -6.91 -17.20 1.57
C GLN A 71 -6.52 -15.88 0.91
N HIS A 72 -7.29 -14.82 1.16
CA HIS A 72 -6.96 -13.49 0.63
C HIS A 72 -5.68 -12.94 1.26
N LEU A 73 -5.52 -13.09 2.59
CA LEU A 73 -4.29 -12.70 3.28
C LEU A 73 -3.05 -13.43 2.70
N GLU A 74 -3.16 -14.74 2.50
CA GLU A 74 -2.07 -15.53 1.91
C GLU A 74 -1.77 -15.10 0.47
N LYS A 75 -2.80 -14.81 -0.32
CA LYS A 75 -2.65 -14.29 -1.68
C LYS A 75 -1.93 -12.93 -1.70
N VAL A 76 -2.31 -12.01 -0.84
CA VAL A 76 -1.68 -10.69 -0.75
C VAL A 76 -0.21 -10.82 -0.33
N LYS A 77 0.09 -11.65 0.68
CA LYS A 77 1.48 -11.93 1.07
C LYS A 77 2.28 -12.53 -0.09
N GLY A 78 1.68 -13.46 -0.83
CA GLY A 78 2.32 -14.06 -2.01
C GLY A 78 2.64 -13.06 -3.12
N TYR A 79 1.81 -12.03 -3.32
CA TYR A 79 2.12 -10.95 -4.26
C TYR A 79 3.28 -10.08 -3.79
N VAL A 80 3.39 -9.83 -2.48
CA VAL A 80 4.56 -9.11 -1.93
C VAL A 80 5.83 -9.94 -2.12
N ASP A 81 5.78 -11.26 -1.85
CA ASP A 81 6.90 -12.18 -2.10
C ASP A 81 7.30 -12.18 -3.57
N LEU A 82 6.33 -12.20 -4.48
CA LEU A 82 6.56 -12.15 -5.92
C LEU A 82 7.24 -10.85 -6.34
N GLY A 83 6.78 -9.70 -5.84
CA GLY A 83 7.39 -8.41 -6.13
C GLY A 83 8.86 -8.35 -5.70
N VAL A 84 9.19 -8.88 -4.51
CA VAL A 84 10.57 -8.99 -4.05
C VAL A 84 11.39 -9.91 -4.97
N LYS A 85 10.82 -11.07 -5.36
CA LYS A 85 11.48 -12.03 -6.25
C LYS A 85 11.74 -11.45 -7.64
N GLU A 86 10.87 -10.59 -8.14
CA GLU A 86 11.03 -9.88 -9.41
C GLU A 86 11.99 -8.70 -9.33
N GLY A 87 12.56 -8.43 -8.16
CA GLY A 87 13.58 -7.41 -7.94
C GLY A 87 13.04 -6.02 -7.62
N ALA A 88 11.76 -5.88 -7.32
CA ALA A 88 11.20 -4.62 -6.86
C ALA A 88 11.70 -4.27 -5.45
N LYS A 89 12.06 -3.00 -5.23
CA LYS A 89 12.51 -2.53 -3.93
C LYS A 89 11.33 -2.39 -2.97
N LEU A 90 11.26 -3.27 -1.98
CA LEU A 90 10.27 -3.18 -0.91
C LEU A 90 10.70 -2.07 0.07
N ALA A 91 9.98 -0.95 0.04
CA ALA A 91 10.24 0.21 0.89
C ALA A 91 9.59 0.08 2.27
N LEU A 92 8.46 -0.63 2.34
CA LEU A 92 7.76 -0.95 3.60
C LEU A 92 7.22 -2.38 3.51
N ASP A 93 7.47 -3.16 4.55
CA ASP A 93 7.02 -4.54 4.66
C ASP A 93 6.10 -4.73 5.88
N GLY A 94 4.82 -4.89 5.62
CA GLY A 94 3.81 -5.11 6.66
C GLY A 94 3.41 -6.57 6.86
N ARG A 95 4.08 -7.55 6.23
CA ARG A 95 3.68 -8.98 6.27
C ARG A 95 3.76 -9.60 7.66
N ASP A 96 4.68 -9.11 8.51
CA ASP A 96 4.95 -9.67 9.84
C ASP A 96 4.18 -8.97 10.96
N LEU A 97 3.15 -8.19 10.61
CA LEU A 97 2.31 -7.55 11.61
C LEU A 97 1.68 -8.59 12.54
N LYS A 98 1.87 -8.39 13.85
CA LYS A 98 1.25 -9.19 14.91
C LYS A 98 0.46 -8.28 15.83
N LEU A 99 -0.82 -8.52 15.94
CA LEU A 99 -1.70 -7.81 16.87
C LEU A 99 -1.97 -8.70 18.09
N GLN A 100 -1.58 -8.21 19.28
CA GLN A 100 -1.80 -8.93 20.52
C GLN A 100 -3.31 -9.13 20.77
N GLY A 101 -3.70 -10.38 21.01
CA GLY A 101 -5.10 -10.76 21.20
C GLY A 101 -5.89 -11.00 19.90
N TYR A 102 -5.26 -10.81 18.75
CA TYR A 102 -5.89 -11.01 17.43
C TYR A 102 -5.00 -11.83 16.48
N GLU A 103 -4.22 -12.75 17.04
CA GLU A 103 -3.21 -13.53 16.31
C GLU A 103 -3.83 -14.43 15.21
N ASN A 104 -5.10 -14.79 15.39
CA ASN A 104 -5.86 -15.58 14.41
C ASN A 104 -6.63 -14.71 13.39
N GLY A 105 -6.51 -13.39 13.50
CA GLY A 105 -7.14 -12.45 12.57
C GLY A 105 -6.36 -12.33 11.24
N PHE A 106 -7.04 -11.85 10.21
CA PHE A 106 -6.47 -11.72 8.87
C PHE A 106 -5.85 -10.33 8.65
N TYR A 107 -5.01 -9.89 9.59
CA TYR A 107 -4.39 -8.59 9.58
C TYR A 107 -3.06 -8.61 8.81
N ILE A 108 -2.81 -7.52 8.12
CA ILE A 108 -1.53 -7.24 7.43
C ILE A 108 -1.23 -5.76 7.56
N GLY A 109 0.02 -5.41 7.70
CA GLY A 109 0.47 -4.03 7.65
C GLY A 109 0.52 -3.47 6.24
N GLY A 110 0.70 -2.17 6.10
CA GLY A 110 0.93 -1.55 4.80
C GLY A 110 2.20 -2.10 4.16
N CYS A 111 2.13 -2.44 2.88
CA CYS A 111 3.30 -2.76 2.06
C CYS A 111 3.45 -1.71 0.97
N LEU A 112 4.68 -1.31 0.68
CA LEU A 112 4.99 -0.33 -0.35
C LEU A 112 6.23 -0.75 -1.13
N PHE A 113 6.09 -0.81 -2.46
CA PHE A 113 7.21 -0.97 -3.38
C PHE A 113 7.59 0.35 -4.02
N ALA A 114 8.88 0.63 -4.06
CA ALA A 114 9.45 1.68 -4.88
C ALA A 114 10.05 1.05 -6.14
N VAL A 115 9.44 1.34 -7.29
CA VAL A 115 9.87 0.80 -8.58
C VAL A 115 10.32 1.96 -9.47
N SER A 116 11.54 1.89 -9.97
CA SER A 116 12.07 2.87 -10.92
C SER A 116 11.95 2.30 -12.31
N TYR A 117 11.19 2.96 -13.18
CA TYR A 117 11.08 2.60 -14.59
C TYR A 117 11.83 3.61 -15.43
N THR A 118 12.89 3.17 -16.09
CA THR A 118 13.61 3.97 -17.09
C THR A 118 12.90 4.01 -18.45
N HIS A 119 12.01 3.04 -18.71
CA HIS A 119 11.23 2.93 -19.95
C HIS A 119 9.81 2.44 -19.60
N LEU A 120 8.92 3.36 -19.25
CA LEU A 120 7.50 3.04 -19.12
C LEU A 120 6.81 3.36 -20.46
N THR A 121 6.61 2.37 -21.30
CA THR A 121 5.47 2.40 -22.19
C THR A 121 4.26 1.98 -21.36
N LEU A 122 3.41 2.92 -21.03
CA LEU A 122 2.09 2.56 -20.49
C LEU A 122 1.44 1.62 -21.51
N PRO A 123 1.03 0.40 -21.11
CA PRO A 123 0.21 -0.39 -22.00
C PRO A 123 -1.01 0.46 -22.32
N THR A 124 -1.14 0.85 -23.57
CA THR A 124 -2.40 1.34 -24.07
C THR A 124 -3.38 0.21 -23.83
N SER A 125 -4.28 0.39 -22.86
CA SER A 125 -5.40 -0.51 -22.76
C SER A 125 -6.12 -0.44 -24.10
N ASP A 126 -6.07 -1.52 -24.87
CA ASP A 126 -6.99 -1.69 -25.95
C ASP A 126 -8.38 -1.66 -25.31
N LEU A 127 -9.01 -0.50 -25.42
CA LEU A 127 -10.41 -0.36 -25.07
C LEU A 127 -11.18 -1.21 -26.08
N VAL A 128 -11.57 -2.38 -25.63
CA VAL A 128 -12.57 -3.21 -26.34
C VAL A 128 -13.95 -2.67 -25.99
#